data_a1b1282849926fd43ed4ba4c563be7b9
#
_entry.id   a1b1282849926fd43ed4ba4c563be7b9
#
_cell.length_a   1.000
_cell.length_b   1.000
_cell.length_c   1.000
_cell.angle_alpha   90.00
_cell.angle_beta   90.00
_cell.angle_gamma   90.00
#
_symmetry.space_group_name_H-M   'P 1'
#
loop_
_entity.id
_entity.type
_entity.pdbx_description
1 polymer ?
#
loop_
_entity_poly.entity_id
_entity_poly.type
_entity_poly.pdbx_seq_one_letter_code
_entity_poly.pdbx_strand_id
1 'polypeptide(L)'
;MNAVFTDTSGLLALLNRTDDNHVRAERAFGNLRARQALLLSTSYVLVETYALVARRLGLDAVRSFRADFAPLIDVVWVDETLHNAGLDMLLDRRRRLLSLVDAVSFIVMRQRSLTEAFAVDPHFEQEGFLLVA
;
A
#
# COMPACT_ATOMS: atom_id res chain seq x y z
N MET A 1 10.20 -11.60 -10.05
CA MET A 1 9.34 -10.61 -10.74
C MET A 1 9.58 -9.23 -10.17
N ASN A 2 9.73 -8.23 -11.02
CA ASN A 2 10.00 -6.85 -10.58
C ASN A 2 8.67 -6.13 -10.23
N ALA A 3 7.93 -6.69 -9.30
CA ALA A 3 6.65 -6.13 -8.85
C ALA A 3 6.72 -5.86 -7.35
N VAL A 4 6.15 -4.73 -6.93
CA VAL A 4 6.19 -4.24 -5.55
C VAL A 4 4.78 -3.89 -5.12
N PHE A 5 4.37 -4.40 -3.96
CA PHE A 5 3.07 -4.05 -3.40
C PHE A 5 3.14 -2.63 -2.83
N THR A 6 2.11 -1.84 -3.08
CA THR A 6 2.06 -0.44 -2.65
C THR A 6 0.99 -0.25 -1.60
N ASP A 7 1.40 0.16 -0.40
CA ASP A 7 0.51 0.37 0.73
C ASP A 7 0.24 1.85 0.98
N THR A 8 -0.88 2.14 1.64
CA THR A 8 -1.25 3.49 2.03
C THR A 8 -0.15 4.20 2.80
N SER A 9 0.54 3.50 3.70
CA SER A 9 1.59 4.11 4.53
C SER A 9 2.74 4.67 3.68
N GLY A 10 3.14 3.95 2.64
CA GLY A 10 4.16 4.43 1.71
C GLY A 10 3.65 5.60 0.87
N LEU A 11 2.42 5.51 0.37
CA LEU A 11 1.82 6.57 -0.44
C LEU A 11 1.63 7.86 0.35
N LEU A 12 1.16 7.78 1.60
CA LEU A 12 0.99 8.97 2.44
C LEU A 12 2.34 9.64 2.73
N ALA A 13 3.37 8.85 3.03
CA ALA A 13 4.71 9.39 3.23
C ALA A 13 5.24 10.10 1.98
N LEU A 14 4.93 9.55 0.81
CA LEU A 14 5.33 10.15 -0.47
C LEU A 14 4.59 11.46 -0.73
N LEU A 15 3.30 11.52 -0.44
CA LEU A 15 2.45 12.67 -0.74
C LEU A 15 2.54 13.79 0.29
N ASN A 16 2.87 13.48 1.53
CA ASN A 16 2.92 14.45 2.62
C ASN A 16 4.36 14.88 2.90
N ARG A 17 4.72 16.09 2.46
CA ARG A 17 6.09 16.62 2.60
C ARG A 17 6.54 16.80 4.04
N THR A 18 5.60 16.89 4.98
CA THR A 18 5.91 17.07 6.40
C THR A 18 6.03 15.74 7.14
N ASP A 19 5.78 14.61 6.47
CA ASP A 19 5.93 13.29 7.06
C ASP A 19 7.41 12.99 7.30
N ASP A 20 7.74 12.43 8.48
CA ASP A 20 9.11 12.06 8.84
C ASP A 20 9.75 11.10 7.85
N ASN A 21 8.93 10.30 7.17
CA ASN A 21 9.39 9.30 6.21
C ASN A 21 9.38 9.81 4.76
N HIS A 22 9.05 11.09 4.55
CA HIS A 22 8.87 11.62 3.19
C HIS A 22 10.12 11.47 2.32
N VAL A 23 11.29 11.86 2.82
CA VAL A 23 12.55 11.80 2.04
C VAL A 23 12.87 10.36 1.66
N ARG A 24 12.69 9.42 2.59
CA ARG A 24 12.93 8.00 2.32
C ARG A 24 11.94 7.46 1.29
N ALA A 25 10.66 7.80 1.43
CA ALA A 25 9.63 7.36 0.50
C ALA A 25 9.87 7.93 -0.91
N GLU A 26 10.23 9.20 -1.01
CA GLU A 26 10.53 9.83 -2.30
C GLU A 26 11.71 9.17 -2.99
N ARG A 27 12.78 8.89 -2.24
CA ARG A 27 13.95 8.19 -2.77
C ARG A 27 13.59 6.77 -3.22
N ALA A 28 12.86 6.04 -2.39
CA ALA A 28 12.45 4.67 -2.70
C ALA A 28 11.56 4.64 -3.94
N PHE A 29 10.61 5.56 -4.03
CA PHE A 29 9.73 5.64 -5.19
C PHE A 29 10.50 5.94 -6.47
N GLY A 30 11.46 6.87 -6.39
CA GLY A 30 12.36 7.17 -7.53
C GLY A 30 13.14 5.93 -7.98
N ASN A 31 13.63 5.13 -7.03
CA ASN A 31 14.34 3.89 -7.35
C ASN A 31 13.42 2.86 -8.01
N LEU A 32 12.17 2.74 -7.53
CA LEU A 32 11.18 1.85 -8.14
C LEU A 32 10.89 2.26 -9.57
N ARG A 33 10.76 3.57 -9.82
CA ARG A 33 10.52 4.08 -11.17
C ARG A 33 11.73 3.83 -12.07
N ALA A 34 12.95 4.06 -11.57
CA ALA A 34 14.18 3.86 -12.34
C ALA A 34 14.36 2.41 -12.78
N ARG A 35 14.00 1.45 -11.95
CA ARG A 35 14.09 0.03 -12.30
C ARG A 35 12.81 -0.49 -12.98
N GLN A 36 11.87 0.39 -13.30
CA GLN A 36 10.60 0.05 -13.95
C GLN A 36 9.82 -1.03 -13.21
N ALA A 37 9.77 -0.92 -11.89
CA ALA A 37 9.01 -1.86 -11.07
C ALA A 37 7.52 -1.71 -11.36
N LEU A 38 6.82 -2.85 -11.45
CA LEU A 38 5.38 -2.86 -11.53
C LEU A 38 4.82 -2.60 -10.12
N LEU A 39 4.03 -1.54 -9.98
CA LEU A 39 3.40 -1.21 -8.71
C LEU A 39 2.03 -1.88 -8.67
N LEU A 40 1.77 -2.63 -7.61
CA LEU A 40 0.53 -3.36 -7.45
C LEU A 40 -0.09 -3.01 -6.10
N SER A 41 -1.40 -2.92 -6.04
CA SER A 41 -2.12 -2.67 -4.79
C SER A 41 -3.52 -3.28 -4.86
N THR A 42 -4.35 -2.99 -3.88
CA THR A 42 -5.73 -3.44 -3.85
C THR A 42 -6.70 -2.25 -3.83
N SER A 43 -7.95 -2.52 -4.19
CA SER A 43 -9.02 -1.52 -4.07
C SER A 43 -9.20 -1.06 -2.61
N TYR A 44 -8.92 -1.91 -1.63
CA TYR A 44 -9.03 -1.53 -0.22
C TYR A 44 -7.95 -0.51 0.16
N VAL A 45 -6.71 -0.72 -0.29
CA VAL A 45 -5.64 0.26 -0.09
C VAL A 45 -5.99 1.58 -0.77
N LEU A 46 -6.53 1.54 -1.98
CA LEU A 46 -6.91 2.78 -2.69
C LEU A 46 -7.98 3.55 -1.92
N VAL A 47 -9.03 2.87 -1.45
CA VAL A 47 -10.10 3.53 -0.70
C VAL A 47 -9.55 4.18 0.57
N GLU A 48 -8.71 3.46 1.31
CA GLU A 48 -8.06 3.99 2.49
C GLU A 48 -7.18 5.20 2.16
N THR A 49 -6.39 5.10 1.09
CA THR A 49 -5.50 6.17 0.65
C THR A 49 -6.30 7.42 0.30
N TYR A 50 -7.35 7.30 -0.51
CA TYR A 50 -8.19 8.44 -0.87
C TYR A 50 -8.84 9.08 0.36
N ALA A 51 -9.33 8.26 1.29
CA ALA A 51 -9.96 8.78 2.51
C ALA A 51 -8.98 9.58 3.36
N LEU A 52 -7.76 9.06 3.54
CA LEU A 52 -6.76 9.73 4.35
C LEU A 52 -6.17 10.96 3.66
N VAL A 53 -5.94 10.89 2.36
CA VAL A 53 -5.46 12.05 1.57
C VAL A 53 -6.49 13.17 1.62
N ALA A 54 -7.77 12.86 1.41
CA ALA A 54 -8.83 13.87 1.46
C ALA A 54 -8.88 14.56 2.82
N ARG A 55 -8.80 13.77 3.90
CA ARG A 55 -8.92 14.29 5.26
C ARG A 55 -7.70 15.09 5.71
N ARG A 56 -6.49 14.63 5.36
CA ARG A 56 -5.25 15.22 5.85
C ARG A 56 -4.67 16.29 4.93
N LEU A 57 -4.84 16.14 3.61
CA LEU A 57 -4.17 16.99 2.62
C LEU A 57 -5.15 17.76 1.73
N GLY A 58 -6.42 17.40 1.74
CA GLY A 58 -7.47 18.10 1.00
C GLY A 58 -7.75 17.54 -0.39
N LEU A 59 -8.78 18.08 -1.03
CA LEU A 59 -9.28 17.56 -2.31
C LEU A 59 -8.35 17.81 -3.49
N ASP A 60 -7.54 18.86 -3.43
CA ASP A 60 -6.54 19.09 -4.51
C ASP A 60 -5.48 18.00 -4.50
N ALA A 61 -5.09 17.54 -3.32
CA ALA A 61 -4.17 16.41 -3.21
C ALA A 61 -4.81 15.10 -3.72
N VAL A 62 -6.12 14.93 -3.52
CA VAL A 62 -6.85 13.79 -4.10
C VAL A 62 -6.80 13.83 -5.62
N ARG A 63 -7.03 15.00 -6.21
CA ARG A 63 -6.96 15.18 -7.67
C ARG A 63 -5.56 14.83 -8.20
N SER A 64 -4.53 15.34 -7.53
CA SER A 64 -3.14 15.08 -7.93
C SER A 64 -2.80 13.59 -7.80
N PHE A 65 -3.21 12.95 -6.73
CA PHE A 65 -2.98 11.51 -6.56
C PHE A 65 -3.66 10.71 -7.67
N ARG A 66 -4.91 11.03 -7.95
CA ARG A 66 -5.68 10.35 -9.00
C ARG A 66 -5.07 10.52 -10.38
N ALA A 67 -4.55 11.71 -10.67
CA ALA A 67 -3.99 12.02 -11.98
C ALA A 67 -2.57 11.50 -12.17
N ASP A 68 -1.72 11.60 -11.13
CA ASP A 68 -0.27 11.41 -11.26
C ASP A 68 0.23 10.07 -10.73
N PHE A 69 -0.44 9.49 -9.73
CA PHE A 69 0.04 8.27 -9.06
C PHE A 69 -0.86 7.07 -9.31
N ALA A 70 -2.17 7.21 -9.17
CA ALA A 70 -3.09 6.09 -9.32
C ALA A 70 -2.95 5.36 -10.66
N PRO A 71 -2.74 6.05 -11.80
CA PRO A 71 -2.56 5.36 -13.08
C PRO A 71 -1.31 4.48 -13.16
N LEU A 72 -0.34 4.68 -12.26
CA LEU A 72 0.89 3.88 -12.20
C LEU A 72 0.70 2.57 -11.45
N ILE A 73 -0.43 2.40 -10.77
CA ILE A 73 -0.68 1.28 -9.87
C ILE A 73 -1.64 0.31 -10.55
N ASP A 74 -1.24 -0.95 -10.63
CA ASP A 74 -2.09 -2.04 -11.06
C ASP A 74 -2.93 -2.49 -9.87
N VAL A 75 -4.25 -2.45 -9.98
CA VAL A 75 -5.16 -2.63 -8.85
C VAL A 75 -5.83 -4.00 -8.90
N VAL A 76 -5.70 -4.74 -7.81
CA VAL A 76 -6.50 -5.95 -7.58
C VAL A 76 -7.80 -5.51 -6.90
N TRP A 77 -8.90 -5.67 -7.60
CA TRP A 77 -10.22 -5.34 -7.04
C TRP A 77 -10.67 -6.46 -6.12
N VAL A 78 -10.95 -6.11 -4.87
CA VAL A 78 -11.27 -7.09 -3.84
C VAL A 78 -12.69 -7.59 -4.04
N ASP A 79 -12.81 -8.88 -4.33
CA ASP A 79 -14.11 -9.54 -4.42
C ASP A 79 -14.53 -10.11 -3.07
N GLU A 80 -15.71 -10.71 -3.01
CA GLU A 80 -16.23 -11.26 -1.76
C GLU A 80 -15.33 -12.38 -1.20
N THR A 81 -14.81 -13.23 -2.05
CA THR A 81 -13.94 -14.33 -1.64
C THR A 81 -12.67 -13.81 -0.95
N LEU A 82 -12.01 -12.82 -1.58
CA LEU A 82 -10.82 -12.22 -1.02
C LEU A 82 -11.13 -11.43 0.26
N HIS A 83 -12.26 -10.72 0.30
CA HIS A 83 -12.73 -10.02 1.49
C HIS A 83 -12.88 -10.97 2.67
N ASN A 84 -13.57 -12.08 2.46
CA ASN A 84 -13.80 -13.07 3.51
C ASN A 84 -12.50 -13.76 3.96
N ALA A 85 -11.59 -14.05 3.04
CA ALA A 85 -10.28 -14.58 3.39
C ALA A 85 -9.50 -13.59 4.27
N GLY A 86 -9.61 -12.30 3.98
CA GLY A 86 -9.01 -11.25 4.81
C GLY A 86 -9.59 -11.21 6.21
N LEU A 87 -10.92 -11.32 6.32
CA LEU A 87 -11.59 -11.35 7.62
C LEU A 87 -11.16 -12.58 8.43
N ASP A 88 -11.09 -13.75 7.81
CA ASP A 88 -10.66 -14.97 8.49
C ASP A 88 -9.23 -14.81 9.02
N MET A 89 -8.33 -14.26 8.21
CA MET A 89 -6.94 -13.99 8.63
C MET A 89 -6.89 -13.01 9.79
N LEU A 90 -7.65 -11.92 9.69
CA LEU A 90 -7.69 -10.88 10.72
C LEU A 90 -8.12 -11.47 12.07
N LEU A 91 -9.19 -12.26 12.07
CA LEU A 91 -9.71 -12.87 13.28
C LEU A 91 -8.77 -13.94 13.84
N ASP A 92 -8.10 -14.69 12.98
CA ASP A 92 -7.14 -15.71 13.37
C ASP A 92 -5.88 -15.11 14.00
N ARG A 93 -5.34 -14.02 13.43
CA ARG A 93 -4.12 -13.39 13.92
C ARG A 93 -4.29 -12.70 15.25
N ARG A 94 -5.47 -12.14 15.53
CA ARG A 94 -5.80 -11.47 16.80
C ARG A 94 -4.82 -10.35 17.17
N ARG A 95 -4.15 -9.76 16.18
CA ARG A 95 -3.26 -8.62 16.41
C ARG A 95 -4.06 -7.33 16.41
N ARG A 96 -3.95 -6.58 17.50
CA ARG A 96 -4.80 -5.45 17.80
C ARG A 96 -4.78 -4.34 16.75
N LEU A 97 -3.60 -4.06 16.19
CA LEU A 97 -3.45 -2.95 15.23
C LEU A 97 -3.46 -3.41 13.76
N LEU A 98 -3.65 -4.70 13.53
CA LEU A 98 -3.77 -5.22 12.19
C LEU A 98 -5.16 -4.91 11.64
N SER A 99 -5.25 -4.32 10.46
CA SER A 99 -6.51 -3.99 9.83
C SER A 99 -6.93 -5.04 8.80
N LEU A 100 -8.20 -4.99 8.38
CA LEU A 100 -8.67 -5.79 7.27
C LEU A 100 -7.93 -5.46 5.98
N VAL A 101 -7.61 -4.18 5.77
CA VAL A 101 -6.82 -3.73 4.62
C VAL A 101 -5.46 -4.43 4.61
N ASP A 102 -4.78 -4.50 5.75
CA ASP A 102 -3.49 -5.18 5.87
C ASP A 102 -3.62 -6.67 5.59
N ALA A 103 -4.62 -7.32 6.16
CA ALA A 103 -4.82 -8.76 5.97
C ALA A 103 -5.03 -9.10 4.50
N VAL A 104 -5.87 -8.34 3.81
CA VAL A 104 -6.11 -8.52 2.38
C VAL A 104 -4.83 -8.28 1.58
N SER A 105 -4.05 -7.25 1.95
CA SER A 105 -2.77 -6.96 1.31
C SER A 105 -1.81 -8.14 1.41
N PHE A 106 -1.67 -8.73 2.59
CA PHE A 106 -0.78 -9.88 2.81
C PHE A 106 -1.20 -11.08 1.98
N ILE A 107 -2.50 -11.35 1.90
CA ILE A 107 -3.01 -12.46 1.09
C ILE A 107 -2.67 -12.25 -0.39
N VAL A 108 -2.91 -11.06 -0.91
CA VAL A 108 -2.60 -10.74 -2.31
C VAL A 108 -1.11 -10.88 -2.58
N MET A 109 -0.27 -10.35 -1.68
CA MET A 109 1.18 -10.48 -1.84
C MET A 109 1.62 -11.94 -1.93
N ARG A 110 1.08 -12.79 -1.07
CA ARG A 110 1.42 -14.23 -1.09
C ARG A 110 0.89 -14.92 -2.33
N GLN A 111 -0.33 -14.63 -2.74
CA GLN A 111 -0.92 -15.20 -3.96
C GLN A 111 -0.10 -14.85 -5.21
N ARG A 112 0.48 -13.66 -5.23
CA ARG A 112 1.27 -13.15 -6.35
C ARG A 112 2.76 -13.35 -6.18
N SER A 113 3.20 -13.98 -5.10
CA SER A 113 4.62 -14.20 -4.78
C SER A 113 5.42 -12.90 -4.70
N LEU A 114 4.80 -11.85 -4.18
CA LEU A 114 5.47 -10.58 -3.96
C LEU A 114 6.20 -10.60 -2.62
N THR A 115 7.42 -10.07 -2.58
CA THR A 115 8.26 -10.05 -1.39
C THR A 115 8.54 -8.63 -0.89
N GLU A 116 8.35 -7.63 -1.74
CA GLU A 116 8.66 -6.24 -1.41
C GLU A 116 7.38 -5.41 -1.32
N ALA A 117 7.35 -4.51 -0.33
CA ALA A 117 6.24 -3.58 -0.15
C ALA A 117 6.77 -2.14 -0.04
N PHE A 118 6.19 -1.25 -0.82
CA PHE A 118 6.37 0.19 -0.67
C PHE A 118 5.47 0.64 0.48
N ALA A 119 6.01 0.59 1.68
CA ALA A 119 5.29 0.80 2.93
C ALA A 119 6.26 1.28 4.00
N VAL A 120 5.74 2.00 4.99
CA VAL A 120 6.47 2.33 6.21
C VAL A 120 5.85 1.64 7.44
N ASP A 121 4.70 1.02 7.26
CA ASP A 121 4.00 0.31 8.32
C ASP A 121 4.76 -0.98 8.68
N PRO A 122 5.17 -1.14 9.98
CA PRO A 122 5.93 -2.32 10.40
C PRO A 122 5.18 -3.65 10.28
N HIS A 123 3.87 -3.64 10.11
CA HIS A 123 3.10 -4.87 9.93
C HIS A 123 3.59 -5.71 8.75
N PHE A 124 4.03 -5.06 7.67
CA PHE A 124 4.55 -5.78 6.49
C PHE A 124 5.86 -6.52 6.82
N GLU A 125 6.75 -5.86 7.56
CA GLU A 125 8.01 -6.47 7.98
C GLU A 125 7.76 -7.64 8.94
N GLN A 126 6.83 -7.49 9.86
CA GLN A 126 6.45 -8.55 10.80
C GLN A 126 5.88 -9.77 10.09
N GLU A 127 5.24 -9.57 8.93
CA GLU A 127 4.73 -10.67 8.09
C GLU A 127 5.80 -11.31 7.20
N GLY A 128 7.02 -10.83 7.24
CA GLY A 128 8.13 -11.40 6.49
C GLY A 128 8.42 -10.72 5.15
N PHE A 129 7.76 -9.59 4.86
CA PHE A 129 8.03 -8.84 3.63
C PHE A 129 9.12 -7.80 3.85
N LEU A 130 9.78 -7.39 2.77
CA LEU A 130 10.80 -6.36 2.80
C LEU A 130 10.17 -5.00 2.54
N LEU A 131 10.49 -4.03 3.40
CA LEU A 131 10.06 -2.65 3.19
C LEU A 131 11.03 -1.94 2.26
N VAL A 132 10.49 -1.22 1.25
CA VAL A 132 11.29 -0.44 0.30
C VAL A 132 10.97 1.05 0.38
N ALA A 133 10.71 1.54 1.59
CA ALA A 133 10.46 2.98 1.79
C ALA A 133 11.38 3.60 2.85
#